data_c0bd9f651c13a009543bcc9aa88fcbee
#
_entry.id   c0bd9f651c13a009543bcc9aa88fcbee
#
_cell.length_a   1.000
_cell.length_b   1.000
_cell.length_c   1.000
_cell.angle_alpha   90.00
_cell.angle_beta   90.00
_cell.angle_gamma   90.00
#
_symmetry.space_group_name_H-M   'P 1'
#
loop_
_entity.id
_entity.type
_entity.pdbx_description
1 polymer ?
#
loop_
_entity_poly.entity_id
_entity_poly.type
_entity_poly.pdbx_seq_one_letter_code
_entity_poly.pdbx_strand_id
1 'polypeptide(L)'
;RFLEKGELVWISERSGYQHLHRHTLKGEELAQISSGQWEATRIVHVDEEGGVVLFMANKASVAESHLYSVSFDGTGLKQLTTEKGNHSVQFSPSGQYFVDSFSSVSQPRKILLKRRDGTVVRIIEETDKSQFDDYDWSVPQFVTFKTHDGAATLDGIVTLPVGYNKRKKYPMIVYGYGMPGTQIVRDRW
;
A
#
# COMPACT_ATOMS: atom_id res chain seq x y z
N ARG A 1 18.76 -0.52 0.64
CA ARG A 1 19.33 0.82 0.47
C ARG A 1 20.63 0.91 1.24
N PHE A 2 21.75 1.20 0.55
CA PHE A 2 23.04 1.46 1.21
C PHE A 2 23.03 2.87 1.80
N LEU A 3 23.63 3.01 3.00
CA LEU A 3 23.78 4.24 3.75
C LEU A 3 25.25 4.69 3.76
N GLU A 4 25.48 5.99 3.89
CA GLU A 4 26.83 6.58 3.87
C GLU A 4 27.74 6.08 5.00
N LYS A 5 27.15 5.75 6.17
CA LYS A 5 27.87 5.25 7.34
C LYS A 5 28.33 3.77 7.26
N GLY A 6 28.24 3.15 6.07
CA GLY A 6 28.63 1.75 5.91
C GLY A 6 27.62 0.76 6.48
N GLU A 7 26.36 1.11 6.40
CA GLU A 7 25.20 0.30 6.80
C GLU A 7 24.25 0.09 5.64
N LEU A 8 23.27 -0.75 5.81
CA LEU A 8 22.20 -0.93 4.84
C LEU A 8 20.85 -1.11 5.53
N VAL A 9 19.81 -0.56 4.92
CA VAL A 9 18.41 -0.87 5.24
C VAL A 9 17.81 -1.68 4.09
N TRP A 10 17.23 -2.80 4.42
CA TRP A 10 16.61 -3.68 3.44
C TRP A 10 15.30 -4.28 3.97
N ILE A 11 14.53 -4.89 3.07
CA ILE A 11 13.30 -5.61 3.39
C ILE A 11 13.64 -7.10 3.41
N SER A 12 13.21 -7.80 4.49
CA SER A 12 13.44 -9.24 4.67
C SER A 12 12.20 -9.91 5.27
N GLU A 13 11.94 -11.15 4.85
CA GLU A 13 10.85 -12.00 5.36
C GLU A 13 11.25 -12.87 6.55
N ARG A 14 12.46 -12.70 7.09
CA ARG A 14 13.02 -13.55 8.17
C ARG A 14 12.16 -13.66 9.43
N SER A 15 11.29 -12.66 9.67
CA SER A 15 10.35 -12.60 10.78
C SER A 15 8.93 -13.09 10.45
N GLY A 16 8.72 -13.70 9.27
CA GLY A 16 7.44 -14.23 8.79
C GLY A 16 6.69 -13.31 7.84
N TYR A 17 6.91 -11.98 7.93
CA TYR A 17 6.40 -10.96 7.02
C TYR A 17 7.55 -10.10 6.51
N GLN A 18 7.33 -9.39 5.41
CA GLN A 18 8.31 -8.44 4.87
C GLN A 18 8.44 -7.23 5.80
N HIS A 19 9.61 -7.08 6.43
CA HIS A 19 9.89 -5.99 7.33
C HIS A 19 11.24 -5.33 7.04
N LEU A 20 11.38 -4.09 7.52
CA LEU A 20 12.61 -3.32 7.43
C LEU A 20 13.60 -3.80 8.47
N HIS A 21 14.84 -4.06 8.04
CA HIS A 21 15.97 -4.42 8.87
C HIS A 21 17.17 -3.53 8.55
N ARG A 22 17.94 -3.17 9.57
CA ARG A 22 19.18 -2.40 9.44
C ARG A 22 20.37 -3.28 9.82
N HIS A 23 21.39 -3.26 8.97
CA HIS A 23 22.58 -4.09 9.10
C HIS A 23 23.85 -3.28 8.86
N THR A 24 24.98 -3.76 9.40
CA THR A 24 26.31 -3.36 8.94
C THR A 24 26.59 -3.99 7.56
N LEU A 25 27.58 -3.45 6.82
CA LEU A 25 28.03 -4.09 5.56
C LEU A 25 28.69 -5.48 5.78
N LYS A 26 29.01 -5.84 7.01
CA LYS A 26 29.49 -7.17 7.40
C LYS A 26 28.36 -8.18 7.64
N GLY A 27 27.09 -7.73 7.56
CA GLY A 27 25.91 -8.57 7.75
C GLY A 27 25.40 -8.67 9.19
N GLU A 28 26.00 -7.93 10.14
CA GLU A 28 25.52 -7.88 11.52
C GLU A 28 24.21 -7.08 11.59
N GLU A 29 23.18 -7.65 12.20
CA GLU A 29 21.90 -6.95 12.39
C GLU A 29 22.02 -5.91 13.50
N LEU A 30 21.72 -4.66 13.15
CA LEU A 30 21.71 -3.54 14.09
C LEU A 30 20.33 -3.33 14.71
N ALA A 31 19.26 -3.50 13.89
CA ALA A 31 17.89 -3.36 14.35
C ALA A 31 16.90 -4.00 13.35
N GLN A 32 15.83 -4.60 13.87
CA GLN A 32 14.59 -4.78 13.14
C GLN A 32 13.77 -3.50 13.29
N ILE A 33 13.61 -2.73 12.19
CA ILE A 33 12.98 -1.39 12.21
C ILE A 33 11.45 -1.48 12.24
N SER A 34 10.88 -2.52 11.62
CA SER A 34 9.42 -2.71 11.59
C SER A 34 9.03 -4.14 11.90
N SER A 35 7.82 -4.33 12.44
CA SER A 35 7.30 -5.66 12.83
C SER A 35 5.77 -5.67 12.81
N GLY A 36 5.16 -6.87 12.80
CA GLY A 36 3.72 -7.06 12.86
C GLY A 36 3.19 -8.01 11.78
N GLN A 37 1.87 -8.18 11.71
CA GLN A 37 1.19 -9.03 10.71
C GLN A 37 0.80 -8.20 9.47
N TRP A 38 1.78 -7.59 8.84
CA TRP A 38 1.67 -6.75 7.66
C TRP A 38 3.03 -6.67 6.96
N GLU A 39 3.07 -6.15 5.75
CA GLU A 39 4.28 -6.13 4.93
C GLU A 39 4.73 -4.72 4.57
N ALA A 40 6.03 -4.46 4.74
CA ALA A 40 6.73 -3.35 4.12
C ALA A 40 7.11 -3.77 2.69
N THR A 41 6.55 -3.11 1.69
CA THR A 41 6.67 -3.56 0.29
C THR A 41 7.77 -2.84 -0.49
N ARG A 42 8.13 -1.62 -0.10
CA ARG A 42 9.14 -0.82 -0.80
C ARG A 42 9.69 0.32 0.05
N ILE A 43 11.01 0.46 0.12
CA ILE A 43 11.68 1.66 0.67
C ILE A 43 11.65 2.74 -0.42
N VAL A 44 11.07 3.91 -0.12
CA VAL A 44 10.94 5.01 -1.08
C VAL A 44 11.93 6.13 -0.84
N HIS A 45 12.29 6.40 0.42
CA HIS A 45 13.29 7.40 0.79
C HIS A 45 13.93 7.05 2.14
N VAL A 46 15.20 7.42 2.33
CA VAL A 46 15.90 7.32 3.60
C VAL A 46 16.52 8.67 3.91
N ASP A 47 16.18 9.20 5.05
CA ASP A 47 16.82 10.38 5.64
C ASP A 47 17.87 9.92 6.63
N GLU A 48 19.13 9.91 6.20
CA GLU A 48 20.23 9.40 7.01
C GLU A 48 20.58 10.33 8.18
N GLU A 49 20.48 11.64 7.97
CA GLU A 49 20.73 12.64 9.02
C GLU A 49 19.66 12.59 10.10
N GLY A 50 18.40 12.53 9.71
CA GLY A 50 17.26 12.42 10.62
C GLY A 50 17.02 11.01 11.17
N GLY A 51 17.72 9.99 10.64
CA GLY A 51 17.56 8.59 11.06
C GLY A 51 16.18 8.02 10.77
N VAL A 52 15.55 8.38 9.64
CA VAL A 52 14.16 8.01 9.29
C VAL A 52 14.09 7.27 7.97
N VAL A 53 13.32 6.19 7.93
CA VAL A 53 12.97 5.45 6.71
C VAL A 53 11.53 5.78 6.31
N LEU A 54 11.32 6.13 5.03
CA LEU A 54 10.00 6.25 4.44
C LEU A 54 9.77 5.07 3.49
N PHE A 55 8.64 4.39 3.65
CA PHE A 55 8.38 3.13 2.97
C PHE A 55 6.90 2.91 2.70
N MET A 56 6.59 2.10 1.69
CA MET A 56 5.23 1.65 1.40
C MET A 56 4.92 0.38 2.20
N ALA A 57 3.70 0.28 2.70
CA ALA A 57 3.21 -0.89 3.43
C ALA A 57 1.70 -1.08 3.31
N ASN A 58 1.25 -2.33 3.56
CA ASN A 58 -0.17 -2.70 3.60
C ASN A 58 -0.75 -2.77 5.03
N LYS A 59 -0.12 -2.07 5.99
CA LYS A 59 -0.48 -2.15 7.42
C LYS A 59 -1.94 -1.75 7.72
N ALA A 60 -2.51 -0.79 6.97
CA ALA A 60 -3.89 -0.34 7.17
C ALA A 60 -4.90 -1.39 6.69
N SER A 61 -4.63 -2.04 5.56
CA SER A 61 -5.45 -3.09 4.95
C SER A 61 -4.60 -3.87 3.95
N VAL A 62 -4.83 -5.17 3.84
CA VAL A 62 -4.15 -6.02 2.83
C VAL A 62 -4.46 -5.59 1.39
N ALA A 63 -5.60 -4.92 1.17
CA ALA A 63 -6.01 -4.40 -0.13
C ALA A 63 -5.49 -2.99 -0.42
N GLU A 64 -4.88 -2.31 0.55
CA GLU A 64 -4.41 -0.94 0.44
C GLU A 64 -2.89 -0.86 0.51
N SER A 65 -2.32 0.21 -0.03
CA SER A 65 -0.89 0.50 0.05
C SER A 65 -0.69 1.95 0.45
N HIS A 66 -0.02 2.18 1.57
CA HIS A 66 0.18 3.50 2.14
C HIS A 66 1.65 3.82 2.39
N LEU A 67 1.96 5.12 2.42
CA LEU A 67 3.26 5.62 2.84
C LEU A 67 3.33 5.71 4.36
N TYR A 68 4.40 5.18 4.92
CA TYR A 68 4.76 5.26 6.35
C TYR A 68 6.15 5.86 6.53
N SER A 69 6.38 6.43 7.71
CA SER A 69 7.69 6.79 8.22
C SER A 69 7.97 6.05 9.52
N VAL A 70 9.23 5.72 9.78
CA VAL A 70 9.70 5.10 11.02
C VAL A 70 11.14 5.50 11.27
N SER A 71 11.54 5.66 12.53
CA SER A 71 12.93 5.90 12.92
C SER A 71 13.78 4.65 12.77
N PHE A 72 15.10 4.78 12.63
CA PHE A 72 16.06 3.66 12.50
C PHE A 72 16.04 2.70 13.69
N ASP A 73 15.60 3.15 14.86
CA ASP A 73 15.41 2.35 16.08
C ASP A 73 14.03 1.65 16.15
N GLY A 74 13.18 1.81 15.12
CA GLY A 74 11.84 1.23 15.06
C GLY A 74 10.76 2.05 15.78
N THR A 75 11.09 3.17 16.38
CA THR A 75 10.11 4.05 17.04
C THR A 75 9.43 5.01 16.07
N GLY A 76 8.33 5.63 16.49
CA GLY A 76 7.68 6.69 15.74
C GLY A 76 7.03 6.25 14.42
N LEU A 77 6.61 4.98 14.28
CA LEU A 77 5.89 4.51 13.10
C LEU A 77 4.61 5.35 12.88
N LYS A 78 4.56 6.05 11.74
CA LYS A 78 3.46 6.96 11.39
C LYS A 78 3.03 6.75 9.95
N GLN A 79 1.72 6.68 9.70
CA GLN A 79 1.12 6.70 8.37
C GLN A 79 1.07 8.15 7.85
N LEU A 80 1.50 8.38 6.60
CA LEU A 80 1.59 9.70 5.97
C LEU A 80 0.56 9.91 4.85
N THR A 81 0.00 8.82 4.29
CA THR A 81 -1.13 8.87 3.34
C THR A 81 -2.35 8.28 4.03
N THR A 82 -3.44 9.02 4.10
CA THR A 82 -4.63 8.69 4.92
C THR A 82 -5.89 8.42 4.11
N GLU A 83 -5.91 8.84 2.85
CA GLU A 83 -7.01 8.57 1.93
C GLU A 83 -7.06 7.06 1.61
N LYS A 84 -8.26 6.48 1.58
CA LYS A 84 -8.43 5.07 1.24
C LYS A 84 -7.94 4.75 -0.17
N GLY A 85 -7.29 3.59 -0.31
CA GLY A 85 -6.89 3.07 -1.61
C GLY A 85 -5.42 2.71 -1.72
N ASN A 86 -4.98 2.56 -2.95
CA ASN A 86 -3.60 2.26 -3.27
C ASN A 86 -2.85 3.53 -3.67
N HIS A 87 -1.82 3.85 -2.89
CA HIS A 87 -0.92 4.96 -3.10
C HIS A 87 0.36 4.54 -3.80
N SER A 88 0.85 5.40 -4.68
CA SER A 88 2.18 5.31 -5.29
C SER A 88 2.86 6.66 -5.14
N VAL A 89 3.99 6.67 -4.44
CA VAL A 89 4.68 7.92 -4.10
C VAL A 89 6.05 8.02 -4.75
N GLN A 90 6.42 9.25 -5.09
CA GLN A 90 7.74 9.60 -5.57
C GLN A 90 8.22 10.86 -4.85
N PHE A 91 9.36 10.73 -4.15
CA PHE A 91 9.97 11.85 -3.44
C PHE A 91 10.79 12.75 -4.36
N SER A 92 10.83 14.04 -4.01
CA SER A 92 11.83 14.98 -4.55
C SER A 92 13.23 14.53 -4.11
N PRO A 93 14.30 14.91 -4.84
CA PRO A 93 15.68 14.61 -4.43
C PRO A 93 16.03 15.09 -3.02
N SER A 94 15.45 16.22 -2.59
CA SER A 94 15.65 16.80 -1.25
C SER A 94 14.90 16.06 -0.14
N GLY A 95 13.98 15.11 -0.46
CA GLY A 95 13.14 14.44 0.52
C GLY A 95 12.08 15.33 1.21
N GLN A 96 11.96 16.61 0.80
CA GLN A 96 11.03 17.57 1.44
C GLN A 96 9.60 17.47 0.95
N TYR A 97 9.41 16.98 -0.28
CA TYR A 97 8.12 16.84 -0.95
C TYR A 97 7.99 15.48 -1.61
N PHE A 98 6.77 15.05 -1.81
CA PHE A 98 6.48 13.89 -2.66
C PHE A 98 5.21 14.11 -3.48
N VAL A 99 5.17 13.48 -4.63
CA VAL A 99 3.97 13.31 -5.45
C VAL A 99 3.32 12.00 -5.00
N ASP A 100 2.03 12.08 -4.67
CA ASP A 100 1.19 10.94 -4.28
C ASP A 100 0.13 10.73 -5.35
N SER A 101 0.21 9.62 -6.07
CA SER A 101 -0.82 9.18 -7.02
C SER A 101 -1.59 8.03 -6.38
N PHE A 102 -2.89 8.20 -6.17
CA PHE A 102 -3.72 7.18 -5.56
C PHE A 102 -5.08 7.03 -6.23
N SER A 103 -5.70 5.89 -6.00
CA SER A 103 -7.09 5.60 -6.35
C SER A 103 -7.67 4.55 -5.42
N SER A 104 -9.00 4.44 -5.36
CA SER A 104 -9.73 3.36 -4.72
C SER A 104 -10.81 2.81 -5.66
N VAL A 105 -11.49 1.73 -5.31
CA VAL A 105 -12.59 1.18 -6.12
C VAL A 105 -13.73 2.18 -6.35
N SER A 106 -13.86 3.22 -5.52
CA SER A 106 -14.89 4.27 -5.62
C SER A 106 -14.33 5.65 -6.01
N GLN A 107 -13.01 5.79 -6.07
CA GLN A 107 -12.31 7.04 -6.35
C GLN A 107 -11.34 6.85 -7.51
N PRO A 108 -11.61 7.43 -8.70
CA PRO A 108 -10.65 7.50 -9.79
C PRO A 108 -9.34 8.15 -9.36
N ARG A 109 -8.32 7.99 -10.19
CA ARG A 109 -6.98 8.48 -9.89
C ARG A 109 -6.98 9.98 -9.55
N LYS A 110 -6.26 10.28 -8.45
CA LYS A 110 -5.95 11.63 -8.00
C LYS A 110 -4.45 11.75 -7.74
N ILE A 111 -3.85 12.88 -8.10
CA ILE A 111 -2.44 13.16 -7.92
C ILE A 111 -2.30 14.41 -7.05
N LEU A 112 -1.60 14.26 -5.93
CA LEU A 112 -1.37 15.31 -4.97
C LEU A 112 0.13 15.61 -4.85
N LEU A 113 0.47 16.88 -4.67
CA LEU A 113 1.76 17.28 -4.12
C LEU A 113 1.61 17.39 -2.61
N LYS A 114 2.42 16.66 -1.87
CA LYS A 114 2.44 16.63 -0.41
C LYS A 114 3.81 17.02 0.14
N ARG A 115 3.84 17.59 1.33
CA ARG A 115 5.06 17.73 2.13
C ARG A 115 5.45 16.38 2.71
N ARG A 116 6.70 16.24 3.14
CA ARG A 116 7.23 15.03 3.75
C ARG A 116 6.38 14.51 4.93
N ASP A 117 5.74 15.38 5.68
CA ASP A 117 4.88 15.05 6.82
C ASP A 117 3.49 14.52 6.44
N GLY A 118 3.16 14.48 5.13
CA GLY A 118 1.88 14.08 4.56
C GLY A 118 0.91 15.26 4.30
N THR A 119 1.26 16.49 4.68
CA THR A 119 0.42 17.67 4.46
C THR A 119 0.26 17.94 2.95
N VAL A 120 -0.98 18.07 2.49
CA VAL A 120 -1.29 18.39 1.09
C VAL A 120 -0.89 19.84 0.79
N VAL A 121 -0.08 20.04 -0.24
CA VAL A 121 0.29 21.36 -0.77
C VAL A 121 -0.71 21.79 -1.84
N ARG A 122 -1.00 20.90 -2.79
CA ARG A 122 -1.99 21.13 -3.85
C ARG A 122 -2.39 19.84 -4.55
N ILE A 123 -3.53 19.89 -5.23
CA ILE A 123 -3.95 18.89 -6.21
C ILE A 123 -3.20 19.20 -7.51
N ILE A 124 -2.51 18.20 -8.08
CA ILE A 124 -1.87 18.30 -9.40
C ILE A 124 -2.88 17.88 -10.48
N GLU A 125 -3.55 16.75 -10.24
CA GLU A 125 -4.53 16.18 -11.17
C GLU A 125 -5.63 15.48 -10.38
N GLU A 126 -6.86 15.61 -10.82
CA GLU A 126 -8.00 14.84 -10.33
C GLU A 126 -8.85 14.44 -11.53
N THR A 127 -9.15 13.15 -11.63
CA THR A 127 -10.03 12.65 -12.71
C THR A 127 -11.42 13.21 -12.52
N ASP A 128 -11.93 13.87 -13.56
CA ASP A 128 -13.31 14.37 -13.59
C ASP A 128 -14.30 13.20 -13.65
N LYS A 129 -15.08 13.03 -12.60
CA LYS A 129 -16.05 11.94 -12.48
C LYS A 129 -17.26 12.13 -13.42
N SER A 130 -17.54 13.34 -13.87
CA SER A 130 -18.65 13.61 -14.80
C SER A 130 -18.49 12.87 -16.14
N GLN A 131 -17.27 12.48 -16.49
CA GLN A 131 -17.01 11.66 -17.68
C GLN A 131 -17.64 10.25 -17.61
N PHE A 132 -18.06 9.81 -16.43
CA PHE A 132 -18.67 8.51 -16.20
C PHE A 132 -20.18 8.57 -15.99
N ASP A 133 -20.80 9.78 -15.98
CA ASP A 133 -22.22 9.96 -15.65
C ASP A 133 -23.15 9.33 -16.70
N ASP A 134 -22.66 9.16 -17.94
CA ASP A 134 -23.41 8.50 -19.02
C ASP A 134 -23.33 6.96 -18.96
N TYR A 135 -22.59 6.41 -18.02
CA TYR A 135 -22.39 4.96 -17.91
C TYR A 135 -22.97 4.42 -16.61
N ASP A 136 -23.79 3.40 -16.75
CA ASP A 136 -24.17 2.56 -15.60
C ASP A 136 -23.02 1.63 -15.24
N TRP A 137 -22.53 1.73 -14.01
CA TRP A 137 -21.45 0.89 -13.51
C TRP A 137 -21.64 0.49 -12.05
N SER A 138 -21.10 -0.63 -11.66
CA SER A 138 -21.16 -1.13 -10.29
C SER A 138 -19.81 -0.96 -9.59
N VAL A 139 -19.84 -0.38 -8.41
CA VAL A 139 -18.62 -0.29 -7.57
C VAL A 139 -18.30 -1.70 -7.03
N PRO A 140 -17.08 -2.18 -7.21
CA PRO A 140 -16.64 -3.46 -6.65
C PRO A 140 -16.77 -3.49 -5.12
N GLN A 141 -17.09 -4.65 -4.58
CA GLN A 141 -17.27 -4.87 -3.14
C GLN A 141 -16.21 -5.84 -2.62
N PHE A 142 -15.60 -5.51 -1.48
CA PHE A 142 -14.70 -6.42 -0.80
C PHE A 142 -15.49 -7.49 -0.05
N VAL A 143 -15.05 -8.72 -0.16
CA VAL A 143 -15.64 -9.88 0.52
C VAL A 143 -14.53 -10.72 1.13
N THR A 144 -14.87 -11.47 2.18
CA THR A 144 -13.98 -12.47 2.77
C THR A 144 -14.67 -13.83 2.77
N PHE A 145 -13.91 -14.88 2.58
CA PHE A 145 -14.40 -16.26 2.63
C PHE A 145 -13.32 -17.19 3.16
N LYS A 146 -13.75 -18.30 3.77
CA LYS A 146 -12.83 -19.31 4.27
C LYS A 146 -12.41 -20.27 3.16
N THR A 147 -11.18 -20.78 3.27
CA THR A 147 -10.74 -21.94 2.48
C THR A 147 -11.63 -23.15 2.75
N HIS A 148 -11.66 -24.13 1.85
CA HIS A 148 -12.50 -25.32 1.98
C HIS A 148 -12.23 -26.10 3.29
N ASP A 149 -10.99 -26.16 3.72
CA ASP A 149 -10.56 -26.77 4.98
C ASP A 149 -10.74 -25.87 6.21
N GLY A 150 -11.20 -24.63 6.02
CA GLY A 150 -11.37 -23.62 7.08
C GLY A 150 -10.08 -23.08 7.67
N ALA A 151 -8.91 -23.47 7.15
CA ALA A 151 -7.60 -23.13 7.71
C ALA A 151 -7.23 -21.65 7.52
N ALA A 152 -7.73 -21.02 6.47
CA ALA A 152 -7.43 -19.61 6.17
C ALA A 152 -8.69 -18.83 5.78
N THR A 153 -8.62 -17.50 5.98
CA THR A 153 -9.59 -16.54 5.44
C THR A 153 -8.93 -15.84 4.26
N LEU A 154 -9.63 -15.83 3.13
CA LEU A 154 -9.18 -15.20 1.90
C LEU A 154 -9.97 -13.92 1.64
N ASP A 155 -9.30 -12.92 1.11
CA ASP A 155 -9.92 -11.70 0.64
C ASP A 155 -10.30 -11.85 -0.85
N GLY A 156 -11.43 -11.28 -1.22
CA GLY A 156 -11.95 -11.25 -2.57
C GLY A 156 -12.51 -9.88 -2.92
N ILE A 157 -12.70 -9.67 -4.21
CA ILE A 157 -13.41 -8.52 -4.74
C ILE A 157 -14.47 -9.01 -5.71
N VAL A 158 -15.70 -8.52 -5.56
CA VAL A 158 -16.85 -8.92 -6.38
C VAL A 158 -17.43 -7.69 -7.06
N THR A 159 -17.56 -7.75 -8.38
CA THR A 159 -18.31 -6.76 -9.15
C THR A 159 -19.65 -7.38 -9.56
N LEU A 160 -20.72 -6.86 -9.03
CA LEU A 160 -22.07 -7.30 -9.37
C LEU A 160 -22.52 -6.63 -10.68
N PRO A 161 -23.38 -7.27 -11.49
CA PRO A 161 -23.91 -6.62 -12.68
C PRO A 161 -24.78 -5.41 -12.31
N VAL A 162 -24.84 -4.43 -13.19
CA VAL A 162 -25.75 -3.30 -13.06
C VAL A 162 -27.20 -3.81 -12.95
N GLY A 163 -27.97 -3.24 -12.03
CA GLY A 163 -29.33 -3.69 -11.74
C GLY A 163 -29.41 -5.08 -11.09
N TYR A 164 -28.34 -5.50 -10.37
CA TYR A 164 -28.30 -6.80 -9.69
C TYR A 164 -29.55 -7.05 -8.84
N ASN A 165 -30.14 -8.23 -9.01
CA ASN A 165 -31.29 -8.68 -8.24
C ASN A 165 -30.96 -10.04 -7.60
N LYS A 166 -30.90 -10.08 -6.26
CA LYS A 166 -30.59 -11.29 -5.49
C LYS A 166 -31.53 -12.48 -5.72
N ARG A 167 -32.72 -12.25 -6.31
CA ARG A 167 -33.69 -13.30 -6.64
C ARG A 167 -33.42 -13.95 -8.00
N LYS A 168 -32.49 -13.42 -8.78
CA LYS A 168 -32.09 -13.96 -10.09
C LYS A 168 -30.76 -14.67 -9.99
N LYS A 169 -30.53 -15.64 -10.88
CA LYS A 169 -29.24 -16.29 -11.06
C LYS A 169 -28.47 -15.59 -12.18
N TYR A 170 -27.18 -15.44 -11.99
CA TYR A 170 -26.28 -14.82 -12.97
C TYR A 170 -25.10 -15.74 -13.26
N PRO A 171 -24.54 -15.76 -14.47
CA PRO A 171 -23.25 -16.38 -14.71
C PRO A 171 -22.18 -15.65 -13.91
N MET A 172 -21.19 -16.38 -13.42
CA MET A 172 -20.06 -15.83 -12.64
C MET A 172 -18.75 -16.21 -13.30
N ILE A 173 -17.86 -15.22 -13.43
CA ILE A 173 -16.47 -15.43 -13.82
C ILE A 173 -15.63 -15.30 -12.54
N VAL A 174 -14.83 -16.32 -12.24
CA VAL A 174 -13.90 -16.32 -11.11
C VAL A 174 -12.48 -16.19 -11.65
N TYR A 175 -11.75 -15.21 -11.14
CA TYR A 175 -10.33 -15.05 -11.41
C TYR A 175 -9.55 -15.13 -10.12
N GLY A 176 -8.52 -15.95 -10.09
CA GLY A 176 -7.65 -16.12 -8.94
C GLY A 176 -6.20 -16.28 -9.37
N TYR A 177 -5.28 -15.84 -8.52
CA TYR A 177 -3.85 -16.00 -8.72
C TYR A 177 -3.17 -16.32 -7.39
N GLY A 178 -2.45 -17.42 -7.32
CA GLY A 178 -1.92 -18.01 -6.08
C GLY A 178 -0.40 -18.08 -5.99
N MET A 179 0.34 -17.22 -6.71
CA MET A 179 1.80 -17.20 -6.51
C MET A 179 2.19 -16.42 -5.25
N PRO A 180 3.21 -16.89 -4.49
CA PRO A 180 3.74 -16.16 -3.35
C PRO A 180 4.11 -14.72 -3.71
N GLY A 181 3.85 -13.78 -2.80
CA GLY A 181 4.17 -12.37 -2.98
C GLY A 181 3.27 -11.62 -3.98
N THR A 182 2.18 -12.23 -4.47
CA THR A 182 1.26 -11.60 -5.41
C THR A 182 -0.07 -11.29 -4.75
N GLN A 183 -0.38 -10.00 -4.60
CA GLN A 183 -1.68 -9.52 -4.13
C GLN A 183 -2.48 -8.95 -5.32
N ILE A 184 -3.61 -9.60 -5.66
CA ILE A 184 -4.50 -9.17 -6.75
C ILE A 184 -5.75 -8.43 -6.26
N VAL A 185 -6.18 -8.67 -5.01
CA VAL A 185 -7.27 -7.94 -4.39
C VAL A 185 -6.75 -6.60 -3.90
N ARG A 186 -7.08 -5.53 -4.61
CA ARG A 186 -6.56 -4.19 -4.33
C ARG A 186 -7.67 -3.16 -4.36
N ASP A 187 -7.64 -2.22 -3.40
CA ASP A 187 -8.51 -1.05 -3.39
C ASP A 187 -7.97 0.01 -4.35
N ARG A 188 -8.25 -0.17 -5.63
CA ARG A 188 -7.86 0.79 -6.68
C ARG A 188 -8.89 0.81 -7.82
N TRP A 189 -8.96 1.95 -8.49
CA TRP A 189 -9.72 2.17 -9.72
C TRP A 189 -9.09 1.46 -10.91
#